data_972f202137fe42e77802e757c728d2f4
#
_entry.id   972f202137fe42e77802e757c728d2f4
#
_cell.length_a   1.000
_cell.length_b   1.000
_cell.length_c   1.000
_cell.angle_alpha   90.00
_cell.angle_beta   90.00
_cell.angle_gamma   90.00
#
_symmetry.space_group_name_H-M   'P 1'
#
loop_
_entity.id
_entity.type
_entity.pdbx_description
1 polymer ?
#
loop_
_entity_poly.entity_id
_entity_poly.type
_entity_poly.pdbx_seq_one_letter_code
_entity_poly.pdbx_strand_id
1 'polypeptide(L)'
;MIFRNVPRSLLRVLGAVFLCASLVGAVGCSGKKPAPAAAASTGASAGSRVDVAPSGAASSAVPTPGWAKGMATVRASALPQQARDVLALIDKGGPYQYRQDGTVFGNFEKVLPQKKRGYYHEFTVKTPGERDRGARRIVTGGGGEFFYTDDHYETFKAVLR
;
A
#
# COMPACT_ATOMS: atom_id res chain seq x y z
N MET A 1 -39.15 29.95 24.34
CA MET A 1 -39.27 29.16 23.10
C MET A 1 -38.52 27.88 23.28
N ILE A 2 -39.25 26.77 23.36
CA ILE A 2 -38.79 25.45 23.78
C ILE A 2 -38.49 24.66 22.51
N PHE A 3 -37.23 24.36 22.18
CA PHE A 3 -36.92 23.44 21.12
C PHE A 3 -36.72 22.06 21.70
N ARG A 4 -37.64 21.21 21.31
CA ARG A 4 -37.79 19.80 21.71
C ARG A 4 -36.65 18.96 21.09
N ASN A 5 -35.93 18.27 21.96
CA ASN A 5 -35.06 17.15 21.69
C ASN A 5 -35.88 16.05 21.00
N VAL A 6 -35.44 15.60 19.83
CA VAL A 6 -35.94 14.39 19.20
C VAL A 6 -34.80 13.35 19.22
N PRO A 7 -34.96 12.24 19.95
CA PRO A 7 -34.01 11.14 19.89
C PRO A 7 -34.24 10.32 18.61
N ARG A 8 -33.23 10.22 17.79
CA ARG A 8 -33.21 9.26 16.67
C ARG A 8 -32.65 7.93 17.16
N SER A 9 -33.52 7.18 17.81
CA SER A 9 -33.34 5.75 17.99
C SER A 9 -34.21 5.01 17.00
N LEU A 10 -33.71 3.84 16.53
CA LEU A 10 -34.42 2.72 15.91
C LEU A 10 -34.79 2.85 14.42
N LEU A 11 -33.93 2.28 13.58
CA LEU A 11 -34.43 1.41 12.54
C LEU A 11 -33.48 0.20 12.40
N ARG A 12 -33.84 -0.86 13.12
CA ARG A 12 -33.39 -2.23 12.86
C ARG A 12 -34.37 -2.83 11.86
N VAL A 13 -33.90 -3.31 10.74
CA VAL A 13 -34.58 -4.24 9.85
C VAL A 13 -33.49 -5.22 9.41
N LEU A 14 -33.46 -6.41 9.95
CA LEU A 14 -34.10 -7.69 9.61
C LEU A 14 -34.10 -8.02 8.10
N GLY A 15 -33.44 -9.15 7.83
CA GLY A 15 -33.69 -9.98 6.65
C GLY A 15 -32.46 -9.99 5.72
N ALA A 16 -31.91 -11.06 5.27
CA ALA A 16 -32.42 -12.40 5.04
C ALA A 16 -31.23 -13.36 4.97
N VAL A 17 -31.41 -14.48 5.61
CA VAL A 17 -30.64 -15.70 5.41
C VAL A 17 -30.96 -16.22 4.02
N PHE A 18 -29.96 -16.37 3.15
CA PHE A 18 -30.03 -17.23 1.99
C PHE A 18 -29.06 -18.38 2.17
N LEU A 19 -29.63 -19.45 2.63
CA LEU A 19 -29.11 -20.81 2.59
C LEU A 19 -29.32 -21.33 1.17
N CYS A 20 -28.25 -21.60 0.42
CA CYS A 20 -28.34 -22.52 -0.72
C CYS A 20 -27.22 -23.53 -0.61
N ALA A 21 -27.67 -24.72 -0.29
CA ALA A 21 -26.89 -25.94 -0.24
C ALA A 21 -26.74 -26.54 -1.65
N SER A 22 -25.59 -27.22 -1.81
CA SER A 22 -25.39 -28.44 -2.61
C SER A 22 -25.37 -28.34 -4.13
N LEU A 23 -24.24 -28.77 -4.72
CA LEU A 23 -24.20 -29.98 -5.52
C LEU A 23 -22.76 -30.42 -5.78
N VAL A 24 -22.53 -31.62 -5.35
CA VAL A 24 -21.40 -32.52 -5.59
C VAL A 24 -21.33 -32.88 -7.08
N GLY A 25 -20.14 -32.89 -7.66
CA GLY A 25 -19.84 -33.42 -8.95
C GLY A 25 -18.37 -33.85 -9.02
N ALA A 26 -18.17 -35.10 -8.68
CA ALA A 26 -16.91 -35.84 -8.87
C ALA A 26 -16.82 -36.39 -10.29
N VAL A 27 -15.66 -36.95 -10.63
CA VAL A 27 -15.21 -37.73 -11.83
C VAL A 27 -14.38 -36.90 -12.80
N GLY A 28 -13.15 -37.23 -13.13
CA GLY A 28 -12.32 -38.40 -12.95
C GLY A 28 -11.15 -38.35 -13.93
N CYS A 29 -10.09 -39.04 -13.55
CA CYS A 29 -9.12 -39.78 -14.35
C CYS A 29 -8.14 -39.04 -15.27
N SER A 30 -6.89 -39.10 -14.88
CA SER A 30 -5.84 -40.02 -15.42
C SER A 30 -5.16 -39.60 -16.71
N GLY A 31 -3.83 -39.51 -16.63
CA GLY A 31 -3.00 -39.60 -17.82
C GLY A 31 -1.56 -39.11 -17.59
N LYS A 32 -0.75 -39.95 -16.98
CA LYS A 32 0.49 -40.56 -17.49
C LYS A 32 1.68 -39.63 -17.77
N LYS A 33 2.65 -39.76 -16.87
CA LYS A 33 4.09 -39.51 -17.09
C LYS A 33 4.64 -40.52 -18.15
N PRO A 34 5.64 -40.13 -18.92
CA PRO A 34 6.99 -40.67 -18.68
C PRO A 34 8.14 -39.65 -18.87
N ALA A 35 9.15 -39.75 -18.03
CA ALA A 35 10.56 -39.55 -18.39
C ALA A 35 11.12 -40.92 -18.78
N PRO A 36 12.32 -41.10 -19.34
CA PRO A 36 13.54 -40.33 -19.23
C PRO A 36 14.37 -40.29 -20.57
N ALA A 37 15.46 -39.54 -20.61
CA ALA A 37 16.77 -40.05 -21.09
C ALA A 37 17.86 -38.99 -20.97
N ALA A 38 18.94 -39.42 -20.41
CA ALA A 38 20.23 -38.74 -20.23
C ALA A 38 20.96 -38.63 -21.55
N ALA A 39 21.72 -37.54 -21.73
CA ALA A 39 22.97 -37.58 -22.51
C ALA A 39 23.94 -36.54 -21.92
N ALA A 40 25.01 -37.02 -21.41
CA ALA A 40 26.17 -36.27 -20.96
C ALA A 40 26.87 -35.64 -22.20
N SER A 41 27.37 -34.43 -22.03
CA SER A 41 28.46 -33.91 -22.83
C SER A 41 29.34 -33.00 -22.00
N THR A 42 30.50 -33.48 -21.74
CA THR A 42 31.67 -32.87 -21.14
C THR A 42 32.17 -31.74 -22.02
N GLY A 43 32.38 -30.57 -21.45
CA GLY A 43 33.03 -29.45 -22.12
C GLY A 43 33.60 -28.50 -21.07
N ALA A 44 34.83 -28.78 -20.65
CA ALA A 44 35.64 -27.86 -19.87
C ALA A 44 36.05 -26.67 -20.74
N SER A 45 35.75 -25.45 -20.29
CA SER A 45 36.50 -24.27 -20.72
C SER A 45 36.64 -23.33 -19.55
N ALA A 46 37.88 -23.19 -19.13
CA ALA A 46 38.33 -22.20 -18.18
C ALA A 46 38.14 -20.80 -18.76
N GLY A 47 37.52 -19.92 -18.04
CA GLY A 47 37.33 -18.51 -18.42
C GLY A 47 37.09 -17.64 -17.19
N SER A 48 38.16 -17.03 -16.73
CA SER A 48 38.29 -15.80 -15.97
C SER A 48 37.09 -15.39 -15.08
N ARG A 49 37.27 -15.58 -13.77
CA ARG A 49 36.57 -14.84 -12.74
C ARG A 49 36.97 -13.38 -12.85
N VAL A 50 36.10 -12.59 -13.41
CA VAL A 50 36.08 -11.15 -13.12
C VAL A 50 35.30 -10.98 -11.81
N ASP A 51 36.02 -10.76 -10.74
CA ASP A 51 35.48 -10.25 -9.50
C ASP A 51 34.91 -8.86 -9.78
N VAL A 52 33.62 -8.81 -10.16
CA VAL A 52 32.86 -7.58 -10.09
C VAL A 52 32.54 -7.38 -8.62
N ALA A 53 33.41 -6.65 -7.96
CA ALA A 53 33.09 -6.05 -6.66
C ALA A 53 31.74 -5.33 -6.78
N PRO A 54 30.78 -5.59 -5.87
CA PRO A 54 29.59 -4.74 -5.81
C PRO A 54 30.08 -3.34 -5.47
N SER A 55 30.04 -2.46 -6.48
CA SER A 55 30.23 -1.03 -6.28
C SER A 55 29.18 -0.60 -5.28
N GLY A 56 29.57 -0.55 -4.01
CA GLY A 56 28.77 -0.01 -2.93
C GLY A 56 28.42 1.42 -3.28
N ALA A 57 27.25 1.61 -3.93
CA ALA A 57 26.65 2.92 -3.96
C ALA A 57 26.52 3.34 -2.50
N ALA A 58 27.36 4.28 -2.09
CA ALA A 58 27.27 4.95 -0.80
C ALA A 58 25.87 5.55 -0.73
N SER A 59 24.95 4.80 -0.16
CA SER A 59 23.62 5.26 0.17
C SER A 59 23.83 6.32 1.23
N SER A 60 23.84 7.59 0.81
CA SER A 60 23.82 8.72 1.74
C SER A 60 22.61 8.52 2.63
N ALA A 61 22.85 8.03 3.84
CA ALA A 61 21.79 7.71 4.78
C ALA A 61 21.11 9.02 5.18
N VAL A 62 19.94 9.29 4.59
CA VAL A 62 19.08 10.35 5.12
C VAL A 62 18.76 9.95 6.56
N PRO A 63 19.11 10.77 7.56
CA PRO A 63 18.84 10.44 8.95
C PRO A 63 17.34 10.24 9.15
N THR A 64 16.97 9.16 9.81
CA THR A 64 15.57 8.88 10.13
C THR A 64 15.06 9.92 11.13
N PRO A 65 14.06 10.74 10.76
CA PRO A 65 13.50 11.72 11.67
C PRO A 65 12.91 11.08 12.92
N GLY A 66 12.89 11.80 14.03
CA GLY A 66 12.37 11.27 15.30
C GLY A 66 10.94 10.77 15.23
N TRP A 67 10.10 11.41 14.41
CA TRP A 67 8.70 11.00 14.20
C TRP A 67 8.55 9.65 13.46
N ALA A 68 9.56 9.24 12.69
CA ALA A 68 9.57 7.97 11.95
C ALA A 68 10.22 6.82 12.73
N LYS A 69 10.63 7.06 13.99
CA LYS A 69 11.28 6.05 14.82
C LYS A 69 10.37 4.85 15.05
N GLY A 70 10.90 3.65 14.76
CA GLY A 70 10.14 2.40 14.90
C GLY A 70 9.23 2.06 13.72
N MET A 71 9.16 2.90 12.69
CA MET A 71 8.42 2.64 11.46
C MET A 71 9.34 2.15 10.33
N ALA A 72 8.79 1.37 9.42
CA ALA A 72 9.44 1.14 8.13
C ALA A 72 9.60 2.49 7.41
N THR A 73 10.73 2.68 6.73
CA THR A 73 11.02 3.92 5.99
C THR A 73 11.19 3.64 4.51
N VAL A 74 10.89 4.64 3.69
CA VAL A 74 11.15 4.63 2.25
C VAL A 74 11.62 6.00 1.81
N ARG A 75 12.63 6.08 0.96
CA ARG A 75 13.02 7.36 0.34
C ARG A 75 11.96 7.79 -0.67
N ALA A 76 11.69 9.07 -0.75
CA ALA A 76 10.76 9.61 -1.75
C ALA A 76 11.17 9.20 -3.18
N SER A 77 12.48 9.15 -3.48
CA SER A 77 13.01 8.71 -4.77
C SER A 77 12.77 7.23 -5.08
N ALA A 78 12.59 6.39 -4.05
CA ALA A 78 12.34 4.96 -4.19
C ALA A 78 10.84 4.61 -4.28
N LEU A 79 9.96 5.59 -4.12
CA LEU A 79 8.52 5.40 -4.29
C LEU A 79 8.16 5.17 -5.78
N PRO A 80 7.04 4.49 -6.08
CA PRO A 80 6.50 4.44 -7.43
C PRO A 80 6.32 5.83 -8.03
N GLN A 81 6.44 5.97 -9.35
CA GLN A 81 6.32 7.27 -10.03
C GLN A 81 5.03 8.00 -9.64
N GLN A 82 3.91 7.29 -9.61
CA GLN A 82 2.61 7.86 -9.26
C GLN A 82 2.60 8.48 -7.85
N ALA A 83 3.30 7.87 -6.90
CA ALA A 83 3.42 8.41 -5.54
C ALA A 83 4.31 9.67 -5.51
N ARG A 84 5.39 9.68 -6.30
CA ARG A 84 6.25 10.88 -6.44
C ARG A 84 5.48 12.05 -7.07
N ASP A 85 4.64 11.76 -8.07
CA ASP A 85 3.80 12.78 -8.71
C ASP A 85 2.81 13.38 -7.71
N VAL A 86 2.20 12.54 -6.86
CA VAL A 86 1.30 13.02 -5.79
C VAL A 86 2.05 13.85 -4.76
N LEU A 87 3.26 13.46 -4.35
CA LEU A 87 4.08 14.28 -3.45
C LEU A 87 4.35 15.67 -4.05
N ALA A 88 4.67 15.75 -5.35
CA ALA A 88 4.88 17.01 -6.04
C ALA A 88 3.60 17.86 -6.14
N LEU A 89 2.43 17.23 -6.27
CA LEU A 89 1.14 17.92 -6.23
C LEU A 89 0.81 18.45 -4.83
N ILE A 90 1.13 17.69 -3.79
CA ILE A 90 0.95 18.13 -2.40
C ILE A 90 1.81 19.38 -2.12
N ASP A 91 3.06 19.38 -2.57
CA ASP A 91 3.98 20.54 -2.41
C ASP A 91 3.46 21.80 -3.11
N LYS A 92 2.76 21.64 -4.25
CA LYS A 92 2.16 22.74 -5.04
C LYS A 92 0.78 23.17 -4.52
N GLY A 93 0.14 22.40 -3.63
CA GLY A 93 -1.23 22.64 -3.19
C GLY A 93 -2.29 22.22 -4.22
N GLY A 94 -1.99 21.29 -5.12
CA GLY A 94 -2.89 20.79 -6.15
C GLY A 94 -2.57 21.30 -7.57
N PRO A 95 -3.51 21.17 -8.53
CA PRO A 95 -4.83 20.53 -8.35
C PRO A 95 -4.75 19.01 -8.17
N TYR A 96 -5.68 18.46 -7.38
CA TYR A 96 -5.75 17.02 -7.12
C TYR A 96 -6.74 16.31 -8.05
N GLN A 97 -6.47 15.03 -8.32
CA GLN A 97 -7.26 14.24 -9.26
C GLN A 97 -8.58 13.72 -8.65
N TYR A 98 -8.58 13.43 -7.35
CA TYR A 98 -9.73 12.81 -6.68
C TYR A 98 -10.35 13.76 -5.67
N ARG A 99 -11.68 13.74 -5.57
CA ARG A 99 -12.44 14.59 -4.64
C ARG A 99 -12.08 14.36 -3.16
N GLN A 100 -11.57 13.18 -2.86
CA GLN A 100 -11.17 12.77 -1.52
C GLN A 100 -9.77 13.27 -1.16
N ASP A 101 -8.98 13.70 -2.13
CA ASP A 101 -7.62 14.17 -1.87
C ASP A 101 -7.65 15.42 -0.99
N GLY A 102 -6.79 15.42 0.03
CA GLY A 102 -6.76 16.48 1.04
C GLY A 102 -7.82 16.34 2.15
N THR A 103 -8.67 15.31 2.13
CA THR A 103 -9.62 15.08 3.22
C THR A 103 -8.94 14.53 4.47
N VAL A 104 -9.58 14.72 5.62
CA VAL A 104 -9.05 14.25 6.90
C VAL A 104 -9.01 12.73 6.93
N PHE A 105 -7.82 12.17 7.17
CA PHE A 105 -7.63 10.76 7.45
C PHE A 105 -7.81 10.49 8.95
N GLY A 106 -8.70 9.56 9.28
CA GLY A 106 -9.14 9.32 10.66
C GLY A 106 -8.19 8.47 11.51
N ASN A 107 -7.26 7.73 10.90
CA ASN A 107 -6.35 6.79 11.58
C ASN A 107 -7.09 5.87 12.58
N PHE A 108 -8.24 5.34 12.18
CA PHE A 108 -9.11 4.52 13.06
C PHE A 108 -8.43 3.23 13.50
N GLU A 109 -7.62 2.64 12.63
CA GLU A 109 -6.83 1.43 12.88
C GLU A 109 -5.62 1.71 13.79
N LYS A 110 -5.33 2.99 14.07
CA LYS A 110 -4.23 3.44 14.93
C LYS A 110 -2.84 2.96 14.47
N VAL A 111 -2.66 2.75 13.18
CA VAL A 111 -1.38 2.32 12.58
C VAL A 111 -0.37 3.47 12.60
N LEU A 112 -0.82 4.71 12.39
CA LEU A 112 -0.01 5.91 12.59
C LEU A 112 -0.06 6.38 14.05
N PRO A 113 0.91 7.19 14.50
CA PRO A 113 0.89 7.79 15.84
C PRO A 113 -0.44 8.51 16.11
N GLN A 114 -0.97 8.36 17.32
CA GLN A 114 -2.25 9.00 17.66
C GLN A 114 -2.09 10.51 17.73
N LYS A 115 -2.93 11.22 17.01
CA LYS A 115 -2.98 12.68 16.94
C LYS A 115 -4.43 13.15 17.01
N LYS A 116 -4.64 14.44 17.25
CA LYS A 116 -5.98 15.05 17.24
C LYS A 116 -6.62 14.92 15.86
N ARG A 117 -7.94 14.88 15.80
CA ARG A 117 -8.68 14.89 14.53
C ARG A 117 -8.27 16.09 13.66
N GLY A 118 -8.13 15.85 12.37
CA GLY A 118 -7.68 16.87 11.42
C GLY A 118 -6.16 17.02 11.31
N TYR A 119 -5.40 16.19 12.05
CA TYR A 119 -3.94 16.22 11.93
C TYR A 119 -3.44 15.54 10.66
N TYR A 120 -4.11 14.46 10.23
CA TYR A 120 -3.75 13.70 9.05
C TYR A 120 -4.68 13.99 7.88
N HIS A 121 -4.11 14.06 6.67
CA HIS A 121 -4.83 14.22 5.41
C HIS A 121 -4.39 13.17 4.40
N GLU A 122 -5.34 12.59 3.66
CA GLU A 122 -5.05 11.54 2.70
C GLU A 122 -5.06 12.04 1.26
N PHE A 123 -4.23 11.41 0.43
CA PHE A 123 -4.14 11.67 -1.01
C PHE A 123 -4.05 10.34 -1.76
N THR A 124 -4.78 10.22 -2.83
CA THR A 124 -4.83 9.00 -3.65
C THR A 124 -3.61 8.90 -4.55
N VAL A 125 -2.95 7.77 -4.51
CA VAL A 125 -1.91 7.39 -5.48
C VAL A 125 -2.52 6.42 -6.48
N LYS A 126 -2.57 6.78 -7.75
CA LYS A 126 -3.14 5.92 -8.79
C LYS A 126 -2.44 4.56 -8.80
N THR A 127 -3.23 3.49 -8.70
CA THR A 127 -2.73 2.11 -8.80
C THR A 127 -2.85 1.66 -10.25
N PRO A 128 -1.74 1.31 -10.93
CA PRO A 128 -1.80 0.81 -12.30
C PRO A 128 -2.67 -0.44 -12.40
N GLY A 129 -3.53 -0.49 -13.43
CA GLY A 129 -4.46 -1.60 -13.64
C GLY A 129 -5.80 -1.48 -12.92
N GLU A 130 -5.91 -0.66 -11.88
CA GLU A 130 -7.17 -0.45 -11.17
C GLU A 130 -8.06 0.56 -11.89
N ARG A 131 -9.37 0.25 -11.95
CA ARG A 131 -10.39 1.12 -12.54
C ARG A 131 -10.88 2.19 -11.57
N ASP A 132 -10.76 1.92 -10.28
CA ASP A 132 -11.11 2.81 -9.18
C ASP A 132 -9.88 3.52 -8.58
N ARG A 133 -9.99 3.97 -7.32
CA ARG A 133 -8.89 4.64 -6.60
C ARG A 133 -7.74 3.70 -6.25
N GLY A 134 -7.94 2.37 -6.30
CA GLY A 134 -6.98 1.37 -5.82
C GLY A 134 -6.63 1.53 -4.34
N ALA A 135 -5.60 0.79 -3.88
CA ALA A 135 -5.23 0.74 -2.46
C ALA A 135 -4.19 1.79 -2.03
N ARG A 136 -3.45 2.37 -2.97
CA ARG A 136 -2.29 3.21 -2.65
C ARG A 136 -2.68 4.61 -2.19
N ARG A 137 -2.03 5.09 -1.09
CA ARG A 137 -2.24 6.45 -0.56
C ARG A 137 -0.93 7.08 -0.11
N ILE A 138 -0.91 8.40 -0.15
CA ILE A 138 -0.04 9.23 0.69
C ILE A 138 -0.89 9.80 1.80
N VAL A 139 -0.40 9.76 3.03
CA VAL A 139 -0.99 10.46 4.18
C VAL A 139 0.02 11.48 4.67
N THR A 140 -0.42 12.72 4.83
CA THR A 140 0.40 13.79 5.40
C THR A 140 0.03 14.04 6.85
N GLY A 141 1.00 14.38 7.69
CA GLY A 141 0.80 14.86 9.04
C GLY A 141 0.99 16.36 9.15
N GLY A 142 0.31 16.97 10.11
CA GLY A 142 0.38 18.42 10.35
C GLY A 142 1.75 18.93 10.83
N GLY A 143 2.69 18.06 11.14
CA GLY A 143 4.08 18.38 11.46
C GLY A 143 5.03 18.22 10.28
N GLY A 144 4.51 18.02 9.06
CA GLY A 144 5.32 17.83 7.85
C GLY A 144 5.75 16.38 7.61
N GLU A 145 5.10 15.45 8.28
CA GLU A 145 5.32 14.02 8.07
C GLU A 145 4.61 13.54 6.79
N PHE A 146 5.20 12.55 6.13
CA PHE A 146 4.63 11.88 4.97
C PHE A 146 4.69 10.37 5.18
N PHE A 147 3.59 9.70 4.90
CA PHE A 147 3.45 8.26 5.02
C PHE A 147 2.91 7.69 3.71
N TYR A 148 3.44 6.55 3.29
CA TYR A 148 2.98 5.83 2.12
C TYR A 148 2.41 4.47 2.52
N THR A 149 1.26 4.12 1.95
CA THR A 149 0.67 2.78 2.03
C THR A 149 0.35 2.27 0.62
N ASP A 150 0.51 0.97 0.41
CA ASP A 150 0.14 0.27 -0.82
C ASP A 150 -0.85 -0.88 -0.59
N ASP A 151 -1.33 -1.04 0.63
CA ASP A 151 -2.20 -2.11 1.12
C ASP A 151 -3.50 -1.61 1.78
N HIS A 152 -3.98 -0.42 1.39
CA HIS A 152 -5.23 0.17 1.88
C HIS A 152 -5.23 0.43 3.40
N TYR A 153 -4.15 1.05 3.90
CA TYR A 153 -3.92 1.51 5.28
C TYR A 153 -3.55 0.41 6.29
N GLU A 154 -3.35 -0.86 5.85
CA GLU A 154 -2.91 -1.93 6.75
C GLU A 154 -1.50 -1.66 7.29
N THR A 155 -0.60 -1.19 6.42
CA THR A 155 0.75 -0.79 6.83
C THR A 155 1.15 0.57 6.26
N PHE A 156 2.08 1.23 6.93
CA PHE A 156 2.64 2.50 6.47
C PHE A 156 4.16 2.50 6.49
N LYS A 157 4.74 3.17 5.50
CA LYS A 157 6.16 3.49 5.43
C LYS A 157 6.34 4.99 5.59
N ALA A 158 7.17 5.42 6.52
CA ALA A 158 7.54 6.83 6.66
C ALA A 158 8.37 7.26 5.44
N VAL A 159 7.96 8.32 4.75
CA VAL A 159 8.62 8.81 3.54
C VAL A 159 9.72 9.80 3.92
N LEU A 160 10.95 9.46 3.59
CA LEU A 160 12.12 10.31 3.78
C LEU A 160 12.34 11.19 2.54
N ARG A 161 12.38 12.48 2.73
CA ARG A 161 12.47 13.50 1.66
C ARG A 161 13.79 14.24 1.72
#